data_87dafc828b34c6b2b418f9a7e376d100
#
_entry.id   87dafc828b34c6b2b418f9a7e376d100
#
_cell.length_a   1.000
_cell.length_b   1.000
_cell.length_c   1.000
_cell.angle_alpha   90.00
_cell.angle_beta   90.00
_cell.angle_gamma   90.00
#
_symmetry.space_group_name_H-M   'P 1'
#
loop_
_entity.id
_entity.type
_entity.pdbx_description
1 polymer ?
#
loop_
_entity_poly.entity_id
_entity_poly.type
_entity_poly.pdbx_seq_one_letter_code
_entity_poly.pdbx_strand_id
1 'polypeptide(L)'
;KFIAVRDSNTVGLTGKLHYDEVTDNQYGNLLKLIYEISKPQEAEGAGGSWGLGKTVYFRVGIGLVVYYSRILNEEGIYESRLAASLVENEMNADSLIPALPGKSKRGIAWWGQEIGSNKTKPITDEKYIEKILNIFEIEPYEGDLTGTTIIIPYIDEQMLLENNQIEYKDSEDNRIRPFWRCSIEDYLRISIQRWYAPRLNNEKYPYGKFLRARINKKGIGLDNMEPAFQIVQALYNRAVSEEAGNDILAQDGVECKSEDILLRKVLETTKAGTIAYTKVPRKILKTGYPDNKPEPYMYFNCEIKDKEKNKPVLFFTRKPGMIVSYEDVGNWVDGISASSKDEFIFAIFVLNSENKLTNTREPYSLEEYVRKSEMADHTSWGDFSMGNNNPRIVSKVQAQINSKISKEFFVEEEDTTSRLNSGLGKMFGDLLLPPENFGKKPSGGTSGGQGGSGHTETHKNVVFGYESSKTKYFANGMTVKLTIKSRRKILATGINLAIDSETGAIKPKDWEEKMGLSMPFEIVSADIVVTKVDKLKTNLKMAVDSSNESSGISDISCELLKTKNGAGYGIHVRSDAEHLIEMELDITLQLNRKDIKPLFNVEKNEGDK
;
A
#
# COMPACT_ATOMS: atom_id res chain seq x y z
N LYS A 1 -6.13 -23.36 -16.92
CA LYS A 1 -7.06 -22.57 -16.08
C LYS A 1 -6.93 -21.09 -16.39
N PHE A 2 -7.98 -20.32 -16.20
CA PHE A 2 -8.00 -18.86 -16.40
C PHE A 2 -8.88 -18.20 -15.34
N ILE A 3 -8.69 -16.90 -15.15
CA ILE A 3 -9.61 -16.02 -14.42
C ILE A 3 -10.20 -15.04 -15.44
N ALA A 4 -11.54 -14.88 -15.43
CA ALA A 4 -12.21 -13.82 -16.14
C ALA A 4 -12.87 -12.88 -15.13
N VAL A 5 -12.51 -11.60 -15.19
CA VAL A 5 -13.15 -10.53 -14.41
C VAL A 5 -14.06 -9.74 -15.33
N ARG A 6 -15.35 -9.81 -15.08
CA ARG A 6 -16.38 -9.20 -15.93
C ARG A 6 -17.17 -8.15 -15.16
N ASP A 7 -17.22 -6.94 -15.66
CA ASP A 7 -18.17 -5.93 -15.22
C ASP A 7 -19.32 -5.75 -16.21
N SER A 8 -20.43 -5.23 -15.76
CA SER A 8 -21.60 -4.90 -16.60
C SER A 8 -22.25 -3.61 -16.10
N ASN A 9 -23.02 -2.95 -16.99
CA ASN A 9 -23.65 -1.65 -16.74
C ASN A 9 -22.61 -0.55 -16.46
N THR A 10 -21.46 -0.64 -17.09
CA THR A 10 -20.40 0.37 -17.11
C THR A 10 -20.21 0.89 -18.54
N VAL A 11 -19.50 1.98 -18.69
CA VAL A 11 -19.24 2.56 -20.03
C VAL A 11 -18.32 1.71 -20.90
N GLY A 12 -17.63 0.73 -20.30
CA GLY A 12 -16.65 -0.11 -20.97
C GLY A 12 -15.39 0.65 -21.41
N LEU A 13 -14.64 0.05 -22.35
CA LEU A 13 -13.41 0.60 -22.90
C LEU A 13 -13.70 1.56 -24.06
N THR A 14 -14.21 2.73 -23.73
CA THR A 14 -14.53 3.83 -24.65
C THR A 14 -13.29 4.52 -25.20
N GLY A 15 -13.47 5.41 -26.17
CA GLY A 15 -12.43 6.20 -26.82
C GLY A 15 -12.02 5.64 -28.18
N LYS A 16 -10.99 6.24 -28.78
CA LYS A 16 -10.51 5.87 -30.13
C LYS A 16 -9.80 4.51 -30.08
N LEU A 17 -9.77 3.84 -31.25
CA LEU A 17 -9.17 2.50 -31.38
C LEU A 17 -7.64 2.53 -31.49
N HIS A 18 -7.08 3.64 -31.98
CA HIS A 18 -5.64 3.81 -32.17
C HIS A 18 -5.18 5.23 -31.83
N TYR A 19 -3.91 5.39 -31.46
CA TYR A 19 -3.31 6.69 -31.12
C TYR A 19 -3.37 7.72 -32.24
N ASP A 20 -3.22 7.28 -33.48
CA ASP A 20 -3.27 8.17 -34.65
C ASP A 20 -4.66 8.85 -34.83
N GLU A 21 -5.69 8.34 -34.15
CA GLU A 21 -7.05 8.88 -34.15
C GLU A 21 -7.33 9.85 -32.99
N VAL A 22 -6.37 10.00 -32.06
CA VAL A 22 -6.54 10.83 -30.87
C VAL A 22 -6.34 12.30 -31.17
N THR A 23 -7.34 13.11 -30.83
CA THR A 23 -7.27 14.57 -30.84
C THR A 23 -7.33 15.11 -29.41
N ASP A 24 -6.71 16.26 -29.17
CA ASP A 24 -6.79 17.01 -27.89
C ASP A 24 -6.42 16.20 -26.65
N ASN A 25 -5.52 15.23 -26.77
CA ASN A 25 -5.10 14.33 -25.66
C ASN A 25 -6.25 13.51 -25.02
N GLN A 26 -7.38 13.33 -25.70
CA GLN A 26 -8.50 12.54 -25.20
C GLN A 26 -8.34 11.05 -25.55
N TYR A 27 -7.52 10.35 -24.78
CA TYR A 27 -7.17 8.94 -25.04
C TYR A 27 -8.32 7.93 -24.83
N GLY A 28 -9.31 8.25 -24.02
CA GLY A 28 -10.38 7.32 -23.64
C GLY A 28 -9.89 6.15 -22.76
N ASN A 29 -10.84 5.31 -22.33
CA ASN A 29 -10.54 4.20 -21.41
C ASN A 29 -9.75 3.06 -22.09
N LEU A 30 -9.98 2.81 -23.39
CA LEU A 30 -9.32 1.74 -24.13
C LEU A 30 -7.79 1.95 -24.15
N LEU A 31 -7.36 3.09 -24.67
CA LEU A 31 -5.93 3.36 -24.82
C LEU A 31 -5.24 3.49 -23.46
N LYS A 32 -5.92 4.11 -22.48
CA LYS A 32 -5.40 4.22 -21.10
C LYS A 32 -5.22 2.86 -20.43
N LEU A 33 -6.09 1.89 -20.66
CA LEU A 33 -5.98 0.58 -20.01
C LEU A 33 -4.96 -0.33 -20.72
N ILE A 34 -5.02 -0.42 -22.05
CA ILE A 34 -4.28 -1.45 -22.79
C ILE A 34 -2.87 -0.99 -23.17
N TYR A 35 -2.74 0.27 -23.62
CA TYR A 35 -1.50 0.74 -24.25
C TYR A 35 -0.69 1.70 -23.39
N GLU A 36 -1.32 2.38 -22.42
CA GLU A 36 -0.64 3.33 -21.54
C GLU A 36 -0.32 2.68 -20.19
N ILE A 37 0.97 2.60 -19.84
CA ILE A 37 1.41 2.16 -18.52
C ILE A 37 1.47 3.39 -17.60
N SER A 38 0.96 3.24 -16.36
CA SER A 38 1.08 4.27 -15.29
C SER A 38 0.33 5.59 -15.50
N LYS A 39 -0.70 5.64 -16.36
CA LYS A 39 -1.60 6.80 -16.37
C LYS A 39 -2.77 6.60 -15.40
N PRO A 40 -2.93 7.51 -14.41
CA PRO A 40 -4.06 7.45 -13.47
C PRO A 40 -5.38 7.73 -14.19
N GLN A 41 -6.47 7.22 -13.61
CA GLN A 41 -7.82 7.58 -14.02
C GLN A 41 -8.18 8.95 -13.43
N GLU A 42 -8.65 9.88 -14.28
CA GLU A 42 -9.06 11.23 -13.88
C GLU A 42 -10.54 11.30 -13.50
N ALA A 43 -11.30 10.23 -13.73
CA ALA A 43 -12.73 10.19 -13.44
C ALA A 43 -13.00 10.38 -11.95
N GLU A 44 -13.96 11.25 -11.63
CA GLU A 44 -14.40 11.48 -10.26
C GLU A 44 -14.94 10.19 -9.63
N GLY A 45 -14.51 9.87 -8.40
CA GLY A 45 -14.88 8.62 -7.72
C GLY A 45 -14.21 7.37 -8.26
N ALA A 46 -13.19 7.48 -9.13
CA ALA A 46 -12.40 6.33 -9.56
C ALA A 46 -11.60 5.73 -8.39
N GLY A 47 -11.58 4.40 -8.28
CA GLY A 47 -10.82 3.69 -7.24
C GLY A 47 -9.31 3.84 -7.40
N GLY A 48 -8.80 3.86 -8.63
CA GLY A 48 -7.36 3.87 -8.93
C GLY A 48 -6.74 5.26 -8.86
N SER A 49 -5.66 5.40 -8.08
CA SER A 49 -4.92 6.67 -7.90
C SER A 49 -3.67 6.75 -8.77
N TRP A 50 -3.03 5.63 -9.07
CA TRP A 50 -1.69 5.57 -9.66
C TRP A 50 -1.64 4.93 -11.06
N GLY A 51 -2.72 4.29 -11.52
CA GLY A 51 -2.75 3.56 -12.80
C GLY A 51 -1.89 2.28 -12.83
N LEU A 52 -1.42 1.81 -11.68
CA LEU A 52 -0.59 0.60 -11.57
C LEU A 52 -1.40 -0.69 -11.36
N GLY A 53 -2.68 -0.61 -10.99
CA GLY A 53 -3.52 -1.78 -10.70
C GLY A 53 -3.59 -2.80 -11.85
N LYS A 54 -3.49 -2.33 -13.10
CA LYS A 54 -3.46 -3.20 -14.28
C LYS A 54 -2.22 -4.09 -14.37
N THR A 55 -1.12 -3.75 -13.70
CA THR A 55 0.10 -4.57 -13.71
C THR A 55 -0.11 -5.91 -12.99
N VAL A 56 -1.08 -5.97 -12.07
CA VAL A 56 -1.45 -7.20 -11.35
C VAL A 56 -1.95 -8.27 -12.33
N TYR A 57 -2.66 -7.88 -13.39
CA TYR A 57 -3.17 -8.84 -14.38
C TYR A 57 -2.07 -9.67 -15.03
N PHE A 58 -0.92 -9.05 -15.30
CA PHE A 58 0.23 -9.72 -15.91
C PHE A 58 0.97 -10.65 -14.95
N ARG A 59 0.85 -10.42 -13.63
CA ARG A 59 1.52 -11.22 -12.60
C ARG A 59 0.73 -12.46 -12.17
N VAL A 60 -0.57 -12.47 -12.39
CA VAL A 60 -1.46 -13.57 -11.95
C VAL A 60 -1.31 -14.81 -12.84
N GLY A 61 -0.89 -14.63 -14.10
CA GLY A 61 -0.67 -15.71 -15.06
C GLY A 61 0.70 -15.57 -15.74
N ILE A 62 0.75 -16.00 -16.99
CA ILE A 62 1.99 -15.98 -17.81
C ILE A 62 2.31 -14.61 -18.44
N GLY A 63 1.71 -13.55 -17.97
CA GLY A 63 1.87 -12.20 -18.55
C GLY A 63 0.94 -11.89 -19.71
N LEU A 64 0.09 -12.82 -20.15
CA LEU A 64 -0.91 -12.61 -21.20
C LEU A 64 -2.24 -12.15 -20.60
N VAL A 65 -2.80 -11.08 -21.14
CA VAL A 65 -4.12 -10.54 -20.76
C VAL A 65 -4.93 -10.26 -22.02
N VAL A 66 -6.17 -10.75 -22.05
CA VAL A 66 -7.13 -10.49 -23.14
C VAL A 66 -8.22 -9.55 -22.61
N TYR A 67 -8.51 -8.52 -23.37
CA TYR A 67 -9.50 -7.48 -23.05
C TYR A 67 -10.64 -7.56 -24.05
N TYR A 68 -11.82 -7.86 -23.56
CA TYR A 68 -13.07 -7.77 -24.33
C TYR A 68 -13.93 -6.67 -23.72
N SER A 69 -14.48 -5.79 -24.54
CA SER A 69 -15.40 -4.76 -24.07
C SER A 69 -16.49 -4.53 -25.11
N ARG A 70 -17.70 -4.23 -24.63
CA ARG A 70 -18.79 -3.71 -25.44
C ARG A 70 -19.17 -2.34 -24.92
N ILE A 71 -19.23 -1.37 -25.80
CA ILE A 71 -19.50 0.04 -25.52
C ILE A 71 -20.69 0.54 -26.34
N LEU A 72 -21.26 1.65 -25.91
CA LEU A 72 -22.09 2.51 -26.77
C LEU A 72 -21.18 3.62 -27.29
N ASN A 73 -20.94 3.67 -28.61
CA ASN A 73 -20.04 4.64 -29.21
C ASN A 73 -20.68 6.04 -29.34
N GLU A 74 -19.92 7.01 -29.83
CA GLU A 74 -20.37 8.41 -29.99
C GLU A 74 -21.55 8.56 -30.96
N GLU A 75 -21.74 7.58 -31.86
CA GLU A 75 -22.85 7.51 -32.83
C GLU A 75 -24.10 6.82 -32.27
N GLY A 76 -24.06 6.35 -31.05
CA GLY A 76 -25.15 5.61 -30.42
C GLY A 76 -25.26 4.14 -30.86
N ILE A 77 -24.19 3.58 -31.43
CA ILE A 77 -24.12 2.20 -31.89
C ILE A 77 -23.36 1.36 -30.90
N TYR A 78 -23.84 0.15 -30.59
CA TYR A 78 -23.11 -0.79 -29.80
C TYR A 78 -21.95 -1.40 -30.59
N GLU A 79 -20.77 -1.36 -30.02
CA GLU A 79 -19.53 -1.82 -30.63
C GLU A 79 -18.76 -2.73 -29.68
N SER A 80 -18.38 -3.92 -30.16
CA SER A 80 -17.53 -4.85 -29.46
C SER A 80 -16.06 -4.63 -29.82
N ARG A 81 -15.18 -4.73 -28.85
CA ARG A 81 -13.74 -4.52 -28.96
C ARG A 81 -12.97 -5.64 -28.30
N LEU A 82 -12.02 -6.23 -29.00
CA LEU A 82 -11.16 -7.29 -28.48
C LEU A 82 -9.69 -6.97 -28.77
N ALA A 83 -8.86 -7.01 -27.76
CA ALA A 83 -7.40 -6.89 -27.89
C ALA A 83 -6.71 -7.75 -26.82
N ALA A 84 -5.42 -8.01 -27.01
CA ALA A 84 -4.62 -8.63 -25.96
C ALA A 84 -3.27 -7.95 -25.84
N SER A 85 -2.67 -8.08 -24.66
CA SER A 85 -1.29 -7.68 -24.39
C SER A 85 -0.56 -8.77 -23.65
N LEU A 86 0.72 -8.91 -23.97
CA LEU A 86 1.65 -9.81 -23.30
C LEU A 86 2.81 -8.99 -22.74
N VAL A 87 3.10 -9.16 -21.47
CA VAL A 87 4.26 -8.56 -20.80
C VAL A 87 5.09 -9.68 -20.21
N GLU A 88 6.34 -9.77 -20.61
CA GLU A 88 7.28 -10.78 -20.13
C GLU A 88 8.67 -10.19 -19.87
N ASN A 89 9.48 -10.91 -19.12
CA ASN A 89 10.88 -10.54 -18.95
C ASN A 89 11.66 -10.90 -20.22
N GLU A 90 12.15 -9.89 -20.94
CA GLU A 90 12.92 -10.03 -22.18
C GLU A 90 14.20 -10.86 -22.03
N MET A 91 14.69 -11.06 -20.80
CA MET A 91 15.88 -11.84 -20.48
C MET A 91 15.60 -13.34 -20.34
N ASN A 92 14.31 -13.75 -20.27
CA ASN A 92 13.97 -15.16 -20.14
C ASN A 92 14.28 -15.94 -21.42
N ALA A 93 14.87 -17.12 -21.25
CA ALA A 93 15.18 -18.03 -22.37
C ALA A 93 13.91 -18.52 -23.10
N ASP A 94 12.82 -18.70 -22.34
CA ASP A 94 11.53 -19.23 -22.81
C ASP A 94 10.52 -18.12 -23.15
N SER A 95 11.02 -16.99 -23.69
CA SER A 95 10.19 -15.86 -24.12
C SER A 95 9.14 -16.28 -25.14
N LEU A 96 7.87 -15.92 -24.91
CA LEU A 96 6.76 -16.11 -25.85
C LEU A 96 6.79 -15.10 -27.00
N ILE A 97 7.43 -13.95 -26.81
CA ILE A 97 7.60 -12.93 -27.86
C ILE A 97 8.78 -13.32 -28.76
N PRO A 98 8.54 -13.60 -30.05
CA PRO A 98 9.62 -14.00 -30.95
C PRO A 98 10.66 -12.87 -31.13
N ALA A 99 11.93 -13.22 -31.12
CA ALA A 99 12.98 -12.30 -31.48
C ALA A 99 12.91 -11.98 -32.98
N LEU A 100 12.76 -10.72 -33.32
CA LEU A 100 12.84 -10.27 -34.71
C LEU A 100 14.31 -10.27 -35.15
N PRO A 101 14.62 -10.75 -36.39
CA PRO A 101 15.98 -10.74 -36.90
C PRO A 101 16.62 -9.34 -36.85
N GLY A 102 17.78 -9.24 -36.20
CA GLY A 102 18.53 -7.98 -36.10
C GLY A 102 17.96 -6.95 -35.10
N LYS A 103 16.97 -7.31 -34.29
CA LYS A 103 16.42 -6.43 -33.25
C LYS A 103 16.51 -7.08 -31.88
N SER A 104 16.71 -6.27 -30.85
CA SER A 104 16.60 -6.72 -29.45
C SER A 104 15.18 -7.17 -29.17
N LYS A 105 15.02 -8.19 -28.31
CA LYS A 105 13.72 -8.59 -27.75
C LYS A 105 13.11 -7.39 -27.01
N ARG A 106 11.79 -7.25 -27.10
CA ARG A 106 11.02 -6.29 -26.32
C ARG A 106 10.11 -7.07 -25.38
N GLY A 107 10.08 -6.70 -24.12
CA GLY A 107 9.28 -7.39 -23.11
C GLY A 107 7.77 -7.15 -23.20
N ILE A 108 7.26 -6.49 -24.26
CA ILE A 108 5.84 -6.15 -24.43
C ILE A 108 5.42 -6.42 -25.87
N ALA A 109 4.26 -7.09 -26.03
CA ALA A 109 3.60 -7.27 -27.33
C ALA A 109 2.09 -6.98 -27.21
N TRP A 110 1.51 -6.47 -28.27
CA TRP A 110 0.05 -6.27 -28.41
C TRP A 110 -0.49 -7.10 -29.57
N TRP A 111 -1.65 -7.68 -29.36
CA TRP A 111 -2.36 -8.45 -30.35
C TRP A 111 -3.72 -7.80 -30.66
N GLY A 112 -4.07 -7.76 -31.96
CA GLY A 112 -5.28 -7.19 -32.47
C GLY A 112 -5.32 -7.25 -33.98
N GLN A 113 -6.14 -6.40 -34.61
CA GLN A 113 -6.17 -6.22 -36.06
C GLN A 113 -4.95 -5.41 -36.53
N GLU A 114 -4.18 -5.96 -37.46
CA GLU A 114 -3.03 -5.27 -38.05
C GLU A 114 -3.49 -4.12 -38.93
N ILE A 115 -2.88 -2.94 -38.78
CA ILE A 115 -3.19 -1.72 -39.55
C ILE A 115 -1.95 -1.11 -40.22
N GLY A 116 -0.85 -1.83 -40.22
CA GLY A 116 0.43 -1.42 -40.82
C GLY A 116 1.61 -2.07 -40.15
N SER A 117 2.82 -1.77 -40.57
CA SER A 117 4.03 -2.37 -40.04
C SER A 117 4.15 -2.12 -38.53
N ASN A 118 4.00 -3.18 -37.73
CA ASN A 118 4.09 -3.18 -36.26
C ASN A 118 3.03 -2.31 -35.54
N LYS A 119 1.88 -2.09 -36.14
CA LYS A 119 0.76 -1.38 -35.52
C LYS A 119 -0.47 -2.28 -35.47
N THR A 120 -1.14 -2.32 -34.34
CA THR A 120 -2.39 -3.05 -34.14
C THR A 120 -3.46 -2.14 -33.53
N LYS A 121 -4.70 -2.41 -33.82
CA LYS A 121 -5.87 -1.87 -33.15
C LYS A 121 -6.76 -3.01 -32.62
N PRO A 122 -7.70 -2.77 -31.70
CA PRO A 122 -8.67 -3.79 -31.31
C PRO A 122 -9.45 -4.35 -32.49
N ILE A 123 -9.75 -5.63 -32.42
CA ILE A 123 -10.65 -6.31 -33.35
C ILE A 123 -12.07 -5.89 -33.01
N THR A 124 -12.85 -5.55 -34.04
CA THR A 124 -14.27 -5.16 -33.94
C THR A 124 -15.20 -6.12 -34.68
N ASP A 125 -14.67 -7.12 -35.40
CA ASP A 125 -15.46 -8.18 -36.04
C ASP A 125 -16.12 -9.07 -34.97
N GLU A 126 -17.44 -8.95 -34.83
CA GLU A 126 -18.21 -9.64 -33.80
C GLU A 126 -18.12 -11.18 -33.93
N LYS A 127 -18.13 -11.71 -35.15
CA LYS A 127 -18.03 -13.15 -35.38
C LYS A 127 -16.66 -13.70 -34.96
N TYR A 128 -15.63 -12.92 -35.19
CA TYR A 128 -14.28 -13.29 -34.73
C TYR A 128 -14.15 -13.20 -33.19
N ILE A 129 -14.70 -12.15 -32.61
CA ILE A 129 -14.74 -11.94 -31.15
C ILE A 129 -15.47 -13.12 -30.49
N GLU A 130 -16.65 -13.50 -31.01
CA GLU A 130 -17.43 -14.62 -30.49
C GLU A 130 -16.64 -15.92 -30.52
N LYS A 131 -15.90 -16.21 -31.59
CA LYS A 131 -15.04 -17.41 -31.67
C LYS A 131 -13.98 -17.44 -30.55
N ILE A 132 -13.37 -16.29 -30.25
CA ILE A 132 -12.37 -16.21 -29.18
C ILE A 132 -13.03 -16.35 -27.80
N LEU A 133 -14.17 -15.70 -27.56
CA LEU A 133 -14.91 -15.79 -26.29
C LEU A 133 -15.37 -17.24 -26.02
N ASN A 134 -15.80 -17.96 -27.07
CA ASN A 134 -16.21 -19.35 -26.97
C ASN A 134 -15.08 -20.29 -26.52
N ILE A 135 -13.80 -19.98 -26.80
CA ILE A 135 -12.65 -20.74 -26.28
C ILE A 135 -12.63 -20.71 -24.74
N PHE A 136 -13.08 -19.60 -24.16
CA PHE A 136 -13.13 -19.39 -22.71
C PHE A 136 -14.53 -19.64 -22.12
N GLU A 137 -15.49 -20.13 -22.89
CA GLU A 137 -16.90 -20.29 -22.49
C GLU A 137 -17.51 -19.02 -21.90
N ILE A 138 -17.12 -17.84 -22.46
CA ILE A 138 -17.60 -16.53 -22.05
C ILE A 138 -18.66 -16.04 -23.02
N GLU A 139 -19.85 -15.76 -22.49
CA GLU A 139 -20.96 -15.19 -23.26
C GLU A 139 -20.65 -13.73 -23.62
N PRO A 140 -20.90 -13.29 -24.85
CA PRO A 140 -20.80 -11.87 -25.22
C PRO A 140 -21.79 -11.03 -24.42
N TYR A 141 -21.60 -9.70 -24.43
CA TYR A 141 -22.61 -8.78 -23.93
C TYR A 141 -23.74 -8.66 -24.97
N GLU A 142 -25.00 -8.70 -24.53
CA GLU A 142 -26.18 -8.66 -25.38
C GLU A 142 -27.10 -7.49 -25.05
N GLY A 143 -28.02 -7.18 -25.92
CA GLY A 143 -29.02 -6.12 -25.77
C GLY A 143 -28.38 -4.75 -25.51
N ASP A 144 -28.73 -4.09 -24.43
CA ASP A 144 -28.22 -2.80 -23.98
C ASP A 144 -27.05 -2.90 -23.00
N LEU A 145 -26.55 -4.13 -22.74
CA LEU A 145 -25.46 -4.33 -21.81
C LEU A 145 -24.12 -3.84 -22.40
N THR A 146 -23.44 -3.00 -21.63
CA THR A 146 -22.08 -2.56 -21.87
C THR A 146 -21.19 -2.90 -20.68
N GLY A 147 -19.88 -3.03 -20.92
CA GLY A 147 -18.93 -3.40 -19.88
C GLY A 147 -17.59 -3.87 -20.41
N THR A 148 -16.79 -4.43 -19.51
CA THR A 148 -15.47 -4.96 -19.83
C THR A 148 -15.30 -6.35 -19.22
N THR A 149 -14.66 -7.24 -19.97
CA THR A 149 -14.20 -8.54 -19.50
C THR A 149 -12.70 -8.64 -19.69
N ILE A 150 -11.98 -8.85 -18.60
CA ILE A 150 -10.53 -9.08 -18.60
C ILE A 150 -10.31 -10.56 -18.38
N ILE A 151 -9.62 -11.24 -19.30
CA ILE A 151 -9.35 -12.67 -19.25
C ILE A 151 -7.85 -12.85 -19.04
N ILE A 152 -7.49 -13.57 -17.99
CA ILE A 152 -6.11 -13.89 -17.60
C ILE A 152 -5.93 -15.40 -17.73
N PRO A 153 -5.38 -15.88 -18.84
CA PRO A 153 -5.14 -17.31 -19.03
C PRO A 153 -3.92 -17.81 -18.27
N TYR A 154 -3.84 -19.11 -18.08
CA TYR A 154 -2.71 -19.81 -17.46
C TYR A 154 -2.32 -19.28 -16.10
N ILE A 155 -3.31 -19.11 -15.20
CA ILE A 155 -3.07 -18.65 -13.83
C ILE A 155 -2.22 -19.64 -13.03
N ASP A 156 -1.34 -19.11 -12.19
CA ASP A 156 -0.62 -19.86 -11.18
C ASP A 156 -1.43 -19.86 -9.86
N GLU A 157 -2.21 -20.94 -9.66
CA GLU A 157 -3.05 -21.08 -8.47
C GLU A 157 -2.23 -21.17 -7.19
N GLN A 158 -1.07 -21.86 -7.23
CA GLN A 158 -0.23 -22.00 -6.05
C GLN A 158 0.33 -20.64 -5.64
N MET A 159 0.82 -19.85 -6.60
CA MET A 159 1.29 -18.51 -6.34
C MET A 159 0.18 -17.64 -5.71
N LEU A 160 -1.04 -17.68 -6.24
CA LEU A 160 -2.17 -16.90 -5.71
C LEU A 160 -2.58 -17.29 -4.29
N LEU A 161 -2.53 -18.59 -3.97
CA LEU A 161 -2.97 -19.11 -2.67
C LEU A 161 -1.90 -19.09 -1.59
N GLU A 162 -0.63 -19.04 -1.94
CA GLU A 162 0.49 -19.20 -1.00
C GLU A 162 1.38 -17.95 -0.85
N ASN A 163 1.48 -17.09 -1.88
CA ASN A 163 2.37 -15.93 -1.85
C ASN A 163 1.85 -14.78 -0.97
N ASN A 164 2.77 -14.15 -0.24
CA ASN A 164 2.57 -12.93 0.55
C ASN A 164 1.46 -12.99 1.60
N GLN A 165 1.19 -14.16 2.17
CA GLN A 165 0.14 -14.31 3.17
C GLN A 165 0.73 -14.51 4.56
N ILE A 166 0.11 -13.88 5.56
CA ILE A 166 0.46 -14.06 6.96
C ILE A 166 0.31 -15.53 7.34
N GLU A 167 1.33 -16.10 7.96
CA GLU A 167 1.26 -17.43 8.54
C GLU A 167 0.57 -17.35 9.90
N TYR A 168 -0.52 -18.08 10.04
CA TYR A 168 -1.23 -18.21 11.30
C TYR A 168 -0.83 -19.49 12.02
N LYS A 169 -0.69 -19.41 13.36
CA LYS A 169 -0.34 -20.56 14.19
C LYS A 169 -1.32 -20.68 15.36
N ASP A 170 -1.60 -21.92 15.76
CA ASP A 170 -2.42 -22.22 16.93
C ASP A 170 -1.62 -22.11 18.24
N SER A 171 -2.22 -22.56 19.35
CA SER A 171 -1.58 -22.56 20.67
C SER A 171 -0.39 -23.49 20.79
N GLU A 172 -0.31 -24.48 19.95
CA GLU A 172 0.74 -25.52 19.91
C GLU A 172 1.79 -25.23 18.83
N ASP A 173 1.76 -24.02 18.23
CA ASP A 173 2.65 -23.57 17.14
C ASP A 173 2.41 -24.31 15.81
N ASN A 174 1.28 -25.04 15.67
CA ASN A 174 0.92 -25.65 14.41
C ASN A 174 0.37 -24.62 13.43
N ARG A 175 0.73 -24.78 12.16
CA ARG A 175 0.28 -23.87 11.09
C ARG A 175 -1.22 -24.01 10.84
N ILE A 176 -1.96 -22.90 11.01
CA ILE A 176 -3.38 -22.83 10.66
C ILE A 176 -3.52 -22.36 9.21
N ARG A 177 -4.26 -23.11 8.41
CA ARG A 177 -4.61 -22.71 7.04
C ARG A 177 -6.10 -22.41 6.96
N PRO A 178 -6.51 -21.14 6.78
CA PRO A 178 -7.91 -20.78 6.59
C PRO A 178 -8.50 -21.48 5.37
N PHE A 179 -9.81 -21.80 5.40
CA PHE A 179 -10.46 -22.58 4.34
C PHE A 179 -10.35 -21.92 2.96
N TRP A 180 -10.33 -20.60 2.89
CA TRP A 180 -10.23 -19.89 1.62
C TRP A 180 -8.84 -19.95 0.97
N ARG A 181 -7.85 -20.47 1.63
CA ARG A 181 -6.55 -20.78 1.01
C ARG A 181 -6.52 -22.17 0.33
N CYS A 182 -7.66 -22.87 0.32
CA CYS A 182 -7.77 -24.19 -0.29
C CYS A 182 -8.27 -24.14 -1.74
N SER A 183 -8.96 -23.07 -2.15
CA SER A 183 -9.46 -22.90 -3.50
C SER A 183 -9.42 -21.43 -3.94
N ILE A 184 -9.23 -21.20 -5.24
CA ILE A 184 -9.29 -19.84 -5.83
C ILE A 184 -10.68 -19.24 -5.68
N GLU A 185 -11.73 -20.03 -5.82
CA GLU A 185 -13.12 -19.58 -5.67
C GLU A 185 -13.37 -19.00 -4.28
N ASP A 186 -12.98 -19.72 -3.23
CA ASP A 186 -13.12 -19.24 -1.85
C ASP A 186 -12.20 -18.04 -1.56
N TYR A 187 -10.98 -18.08 -2.09
CA TYR A 187 -10.05 -16.96 -1.94
C TYR A 187 -10.62 -15.66 -2.53
N LEU A 188 -11.15 -15.72 -3.76
CA LEU A 188 -11.77 -14.56 -4.39
C LEU A 188 -13.03 -14.12 -3.64
N ARG A 189 -13.84 -15.07 -3.16
CA ARG A 189 -15.06 -14.78 -2.38
C ARG A 189 -14.75 -14.00 -1.11
N ILE A 190 -13.73 -14.41 -0.37
CA ILE A 190 -13.29 -13.71 0.84
C ILE A 190 -12.63 -12.37 0.49
N SER A 191 -11.82 -12.32 -0.57
CA SER A 191 -11.16 -11.08 -1.00
C SER A 191 -12.16 -10.00 -1.45
N ILE A 192 -13.21 -10.37 -2.17
CA ILE A 192 -14.27 -9.43 -2.57
C ILE A 192 -14.98 -8.88 -1.32
N GLN A 193 -15.35 -9.73 -0.38
CA GLN A 193 -15.98 -9.29 0.86
C GLN A 193 -15.04 -8.38 1.67
N ARG A 194 -13.77 -8.77 1.81
CA ARG A 194 -12.76 -7.99 2.55
C ARG A 194 -12.67 -6.57 2.05
N TRP A 195 -12.55 -6.38 0.75
CA TRP A 195 -12.28 -5.06 0.19
C TRP A 195 -13.54 -4.26 -0.12
N TYR A 196 -14.67 -4.91 -0.38
CA TYR A 196 -15.88 -4.24 -0.87
C TYR A 196 -17.10 -4.38 0.05
N ALA A 197 -16.97 -4.92 1.28
CA ALA A 197 -18.09 -5.07 2.21
C ALA A 197 -18.96 -3.80 2.35
N PRO A 198 -18.41 -2.57 2.43
CA PRO A 198 -19.22 -1.36 2.53
C PRO A 198 -20.19 -1.14 1.37
N ARG A 199 -19.83 -1.59 0.15
CA ARG A 199 -20.60 -1.37 -1.07
C ARG A 199 -21.31 -2.61 -1.59
N LEU A 200 -20.95 -3.80 -1.08
CA LEU A 200 -21.43 -5.09 -1.59
C LEU A 200 -22.89 -5.33 -1.20
N ASN A 201 -23.82 -5.33 -2.19
CA ASN A 201 -25.26 -5.44 -2.00
C ASN A 201 -25.82 -4.48 -0.93
N ASN A 202 -25.27 -3.30 -0.80
CA ASN A 202 -25.61 -2.35 0.24
C ASN A 202 -26.43 -1.19 -0.31
N GLU A 203 -27.74 -1.21 -0.08
CA GLU A 203 -28.67 -0.16 -0.51
C GLU A 203 -28.42 1.19 0.22
N LYS A 204 -27.76 1.18 1.37
CA LYS A 204 -27.37 2.39 2.11
C LYS A 204 -26.10 3.05 1.58
N TYR A 205 -25.44 2.48 0.56
CA TYR A 205 -24.28 3.11 -0.06
C TYR A 205 -24.68 4.44 -0.74
N PRO A 206 -24.10 5.60 -0.31
CA PRO A 206 -24.66 6.91 -0.68
C PRO A 206 -24.18 7.45 -2.03
N TYR A 207 -23.14 6.87 -2.63
CA TYR A 207 -22.47 7.44 -3.80
C TYR A 207 -22.84 6.73 -5.12
N GLY A 208 -24.10 6.38 -5.30
CA GLY A 208 -24.62 5.76 -6.52
C GLY A 208 -24.97 4.29 -6.35
N LYS A 209 -24.75 3.49 -7.40
CA LYS A 209 -25.15 2.08 -7.38
C LYS A 209 -24.22 1.25 -6.50
N PHE A 210 -24.80 0.39 -5.68
CA PHE A 210 -24.02 -0.62 -4.95
C PHE A 210 -23.44 -1.69 -5.87
N LEU A 211 -22.45 -2.43 -5.38
CA LEU A 211 -21.78 -3.52 -6.09
C LEU A 211 -22.55 -4.83 -5.92
N ARG A 212 -22.81 -5.52 -7.01
CA ARG A 212 -23.23 -6.93 -7.01
C ARG A 212 -22.07 -7.78 -7.54
N ALA A 213 -21.65 -8.76 -6.77
CA ALA A 213 -20.56 -9.66 -7.16
C ALA A 213 -21.05 -11.10 -7.28
N ARG A 214 -20.47 -11.82 -8.23
CA ARG A 214 -20.72 -13.25 -8.47
C ARG A 214 -19.40 -13.94 -8.77
N ILE A 215 -19.24 -15.17 -8.31
CA ILE A 215 -18.14 -16.05 -8.66
C ILE A 215 -18.74 -17.33 -9.25
N ASN A 216 -18.35 -17.69 -10.45
CA ASN A 216 -18.88 -18.84 -11.18
C ASN A 216 -20.44 -18.88 -11.13
N LYS A 217 -21.08 -17.75 -11.45
CA LYS A 217 -22.54 -17.54 -11.43
C LYS A 217 -23.21 -17.52 -10.03
N LYS A 218 -22.48 -17.84 -8.93
CA LYS A 218 -22.98 -17.75 -7.55
C LYS A 218 -22.83 -16.33 -7.02
N GLY A 219 -23.94 -15.70 -6.60
CA GLY A 219 -23.94 -14.37 -6.02
C GLY A 219 -23.33 -14.34 -4.62
N ILE A 220 -22.75 -13.19 -4.26
CA ILE A 220 -22.36 -12.88 -2.89
C ILE A 220 -23.41 -11.93 -2.33
N GLY A 221 -24.26 -12.41 -1.42
CA GLY A 221 -25.32 -11.66 -0.74
C GLY A 221 -25.09 -11.62 0.77
N LEU A 222 -25.95 -10.90 1.48
CA LEU A 222 -25.87 -10.80 2.94
C LEU A 222 -25.99 -12.16 3.65
N ASP A 223 -26.79 -13.05 3.08
CA ASP A 223 -27.05 -14.41 3.58
C ASP A 223 -25.82 -15.33 3.54
N ASN A 224 -24.89 -15.07 2.65
CA ASN A 224 -23.65 -15.85 2.49
C ASN A 224 -22.36 -15.03 2.71
N MET A 225 -22.49 -13.80 3.21
CA MET A 225 -21.38 -12.99 3.66
C MET A 225 -20.88 -13.48 5.02
N GLU A 226 -19.56 -13.52 5.21
CA GLU A 226 -19.00 -13.91 6.50
C GLU A 226 -19.35 -12.89 7.61
N PRO A 227 -19.62 -13.35 8.85
CA PRO A 227 -20.02 -12.46 9.95
C PRO A 227 -19.08 -11.27 10.15
N ALA A 228 -17.76 -11.48 10.02
CA ALA A 228 -16.76 -10.42 10.12
C ALA A 228 -17.04 -9.28 9.12
N PHE A 229 -17.40 -9.60 7.88
CA PHE A 229 -17.68 -8.60 6.85
C PHE A 229 -19.10 -8.02 6.93
N GLN A 230 -20.06 -8.77 7.49
CA GLN A 230 -21.37 -8.22 7.84
C GLN A 230 -21.22 -7.12 8.90
N ILE A 231 -20.33 -7.30 9.88
CA ILE A 231 -20.00 -6.27 10.88
C ILE A 231 -19.35 -5.04 10.22
N VAL A 232 -18.41 -5.25 9.28
CA VAL A 232 -17.81 -4.13 8.52
C VAL A 232 -18.88 -3.31 7.82
N GLN A 233 -19.84 -3.97 7.16
CA GLN A 233 -20.94 -3.30 6.47
C GLN A 233 -21.90 -2.59 7.46
N ALA A 234 -22.22 -3.22 8.58
CA ALA A 234 -23.07 -2.64 9.61
C ALA A 234 -22.46 -1.35 10.19
N LEU A 235 -21.15 -1.38 10.50
CA LEU A 235 -20.40 -0.20 10.95
C LEU A 235 -20.36 0.89 9.87
N TYR A 236 -20.14 0.53 8.60
CA TYR A 236 -20.20 1.49 7.50
C TYR A 236 -21.57 2.16 7.42
N ASN A 237 -22.65 1.38 7.47
CA ASN A 237 -24.01 1.90 7.44
C ASN A 237 -24.28 2.84 8.60
N ARG A 238 -23.75 2.56 9.79
CA ARG A 238 -23.85 3.42 10.96
C ARG A 238 -23.08 4.73 10.79
N ALA A 239 -21.94 4.71 10.07
CA ALA A 239 -21.16 5.92 9.81
C ALA A 239 -21.79 6.84 8.74
N VAL A 240 -22.53 6.29 7.77
CA VAL A 240 -23.16 7.08 6.70
C VAL A 240 -24.62 7.44 6.97
N SER A 241 -25.29 6.77 7.91
CA SER A 241 -26.69 7.00 8.27
C SER A 241 -26.90 6.86 9.77
N GLU A 242 -27.61 7.81 10.38
CA GLU A 242 -27.96 7.75 11.81
C GLU A 242 -29.03 6.68 12.12
N GLU A 243 -29.71 6.15 11.11
CA GLU A 243 -30.73 5.14 11.29
C GLU A 243 -30.13 3.79 11.65
N ALA A 244 -30.60 3.23 12.78
CA ALA A 244 -30.28 1.85 13.14
C ALA A 244 -30.88 0.90 12.09
N GLY A 245 -30.02 0.09 11.45
CA GLY A 245 -30.44 -0.95 10.51
C GLY A 245 -30.85 -2.23 11.25
N ASN A 246 -31.54 -3.12 10.52
CA ASN A 246 -31.74 -4.49 10.95
C ASN A 246 -30.54 -5.34 10.47
N ASP A 247 -29.39 -5.13 11.11
CA ASP A 247 -28.12 -5.79 10.79
C ASP A 247 -27.69 -6.78 11.90
N ILE A 248 -26.59 -7.46 11.69
CA ILE A 248 -26.06 -8.47 12.62
C ILE A 248 -25.83 -7.90 14.04
N LEU A 249 -25.44 -6.63 14.16
CA LEU A 249 -25.19 -5.99 15.46
C LEU A 249 -26.53 -5.72 16.18
N ALA A 250 -27.52 -5.19 15.47
CA ALA A 250 -28.82 -4.91 16.01
C ALA A 250 -29.57 -6.20 16.42
N GLN A 251 -29.47 -7.28 15.63
CA GLN A 251 -30.09 -8.58 15.93
C GLN A 251 -29.57 -9.19 17.24
N ASP A 252 -28.27 -9.02 17.53
CA ASP A 252 -27.66 -9.50 18.77
C ASP A 252 -27.62 -8.46 19.90
N GLY A 253 -28.27 -7.31 19.73
CA GLY A 253 -28.33 -6.25 20.72
C GLY A 253 -26.99 -5.58 21.04
N VAL A 254 -26.09 -5.56 20.08
CA VAL A 254 -24.76 -4.93 20.23
C VAL A 254 -24.85 -3.45 19.90
N GLU A 255 -24.46 -2.62 20.86
CA GLU A 255 -24.43 -1.18 20.68
C GLU A 255 -23.34 -0.77 19.70
N CYS A 256 -23.71 0.04 18.72
CA CYS A 256 -22.79 0.64 17.76
C CYS A 256 -22.88 2.17 17.86
N LYS A 257 -21.78 2.82 18.19
CA LYS A 257 -21.69 4.28 18.26
C LYS A 257 -21.09 4.86 17.00
N SER A 258 -21.55 6.08 16.65
CA SER A 258 -20.95 6.87 15.57
C SER A 258 -20.73 8.29 16.02
N GLU A 259 -19.59 8.87 15.64
CA GLU A 259 -19.21 10.23 16.00
C GLU A 259 -18.51 10.93 14.85
N ASP A 260 -18.75 12.23 14.72
CA ASP A 260 -18.11 13.05 13.71
C ASP A 260 -16.66 13.37 14.10
N ILE A 261 -15.76 13.27 13.12
CA ILE A 261 -14.38 13.74 13.22
C ILE A 261 -14.32 15.16 12.64
N LEU A 262 -13.93 16.11 13.48
CA LEU A 262 -14.03 17.53 13.16
C LEU A 262 -12.64 18.19 13.03
N LEU A 263 -12.34 18.75 11.87
CA LEU A 263 -11.12 19.51 11.60
C LEU A 263 -11.43 21.00 11.41
N ARG A 264 -11.17 21.80 12.43
CA ARG A 264 -11.41 23.26 12.39
C ARG A 264 -10.34 23.96 11.54
N LYS A 265 -10.73 25.01 10.81
CA LYS A 265 -9.84 25.88 10.01
C LYS A 265 -9.12 25.21 8.83
N VAL A 266 -9.45 23.97 8.51
CA VAL A 266 -8.81 23.22 7.42
C VAL A 266 -9.82 22.90 6.32
N LEU A 267 -11.09 22.77 6.68
CA LEU A 267 -12.18 22.39 5.80
C LEU A 267 -13.26 23.47 5.75
N GLU A 268 -13.99 23.57 4.64
CA GLU A 268 -15.12 24.48 4.47
C GLU A 268 -16.22 24.15 5.49
N THR A 269 -16.58 22.88 5.63
CA THR A 269 -17.34 22.38 6.76
C THR A 269 -16.39 21.64 7.69
N THR A 270 -16.57 21.76 9.00
CA THR A 270 -15.61 21.18 9.95
C THR A 270 -15.53 19.67 9.92
N LYS A 271 -16.53 18.97 9.35
CA LYS A 271 -16.63 17.49 9.35
C LYS A 271 -15.68 16.87 8.33
N ALA A 272 -14.64 16.19 8.81
CA ALA A 272 -13.71 15.42 7.97
C ALA A 272 -14.26 14.03 7.61
N GLY A 273 -15.11 13.48 8.42
CA GLY A 273 -15.74 12.17 8.25
C GLY A 273 -16.43 11.72 9.52
N THR A 274 -16.87 10.47 9.54
CA THR A 274 -17.52 9.84 10.68
C THR A 274 -16.79 8.58 11.07
N ILE A 275 -16.54 8.38 12.37
CA ILE A 275 -16.07 7.12 12.93
C ILE A 275 -17.26 6.37 13.52
N ALA A 276 -17.45 5.11 13.12
CA ALA A 276 -18.37 4.20 13.79
C ALA A 276 -17.58 3.06 14.43
N TYR A 277 -17.93 2.69 15.65
CA TYR A 277 -17.19 1.70 16.41
C TYR A 277 -18.09 0.92 17.36
N THR A 278 -17.67 -0.29 17.68
CA THR A 278 -18.40 -1.20 18.55
C THR A 278 -17.46 -2.21 19.19
N LYS A 279 -17.92 -2.81 20.30
CA LYS A 279 -17.29 -3.97 20.93
C LYS A 279 -18.14 -5.20 20.64
N VAL A 280 -17.60 -6.14 19.86
CA VAL A 280 -18.31 -7.31 19.36
C VAL A 280 -17.98 -8.54 20.20
N PRO A 281 -18.96 -9.21 20.82
CA PRO A 281 -18.74 -10.51 21.44
C PRO A 281 -18.31 -11.58 20.43
N ARG A 282 -17.36 -12.44 20.80
CA ARG A 282 -16.82 -13.52 19.97
C ARG A 282 -17.90 -14.45 19.38
N LYS A 283 -19.00 -14.69 20.12
CA LYS A 283 -20.13 -15.52 19.69
C LYS A 283 -20.76 -15.07 18.35
N ILE A 284 -20.83 -13.77 18.11
CA ILE A 284 -21.42 -13.19 16.88
C ILE A 284 -20.57 -13.55 15.66
N LEU A 285 -19.27 -13.64 15.85
CA LEU A 285 -18.31 -13.99 14.81
C LEU A 285 -18.25 -15.49 14.52
N LYS A 286 -18.94 -16.30 15.33
CA LYS A 286 -19.05 -17.76 15.17
C LYS A 286 -17.69 -18.47 15.12
N THR A 287 -16.66 -17.94 15.83
CA THR A 287 -15.29 -18.47 15.81
C THR A 287 -15.08 -19.68 16.72
N GLY A 288 -16.06 -20.04 17.53
CA GLY A 288 -16.04 -21.20 18.42
C GLY A 288 -17.03 -22.29 18.00
N TYR A 289 -17.03 -23.40 18.78
CA TYR A 289 -18.00 -24.46 18.61
C TYR A 289 -19.45 -23.92 18.68
N PRO A 290 -20.42 -24.35 17.84
CA PRO A 290 -20.28 -25.41 16.84
C PRO A 290 -19.78 -24.96 15.47
N ASP A 291 -19.77 -23.64 15.17
CA ASP A 291 -19.54 -23.13 13.82
C ASP A 291 -18.08 -23.15 13.39
N ASN A 292 -17.16 -23.02 14.34
CA ASN A 292 -15.69 -23.08 14.17
C ASN A 292 -15.14 -22.24 13.00
N LYS A 293 -15.70 -21.02 12.80
CA LYS A 293 -15.16 -20.10 11.78
C LYS A 293 -13.76 -19.63 12.18
N PRO A 294 -12.91 -19.30 11.20
CA PRO A 294 -11.60 -18.71 11.47
C PRO A 294 -11.67 -17.45 12.34
N GLU A 295 -10.59 -17.16 13.06
CA GLU A 295 -10.47 -15.94 13.86
C GLU A 295 -10.64 -14.69 12.99
N PRO A 296 -11.27 -13.62 13.50
CA PRO A 296 -11.54 -12.39 12.75
C PRO A 296 -10.29 -11.77 12.14
N TYR A 297 -9.15 -11.83 12.83
CA TYR A 297 -7.87 -11.32 12.34
C TYR A 297 -7.45 -11.96 11.02
N MET A 298 -7.76 -13.26 10.80
CA MET A 298 -7.49 -13.95 9.54
C MET A 298 -8.30 -13.36 8.38
N TYR A 299 -9.57 -12.99 8.63
CA TYR A 299 -10.42 -12.35 7.63
C TYR A 299 -9.90 -10.98 7.23
N PHE A 300 -9.33 -10.24 8.17
CA PHE A 300 -8.78 -8.89 7.96
C PHE A 300 -7.31 -8.88 7.53
N ASN A 301 -6.69 -10.05 7.42
CA ASN A 301 -5.27 -10.20 7.11
C ASN A 301 -4.37 -9.51 8.15
N CYS A 302 -4.76 -9.58 9.42
CA CYS A 302 -4.03 -9.11 10.59
C CYS A 302 -3.34 -10.26 11.31
N GLU A 303 -2.24 -10.00 12.01
CA GLU A 303 -1.52 -11.01 12.79
C GLU A 303 -2.17 -11.27 14.16
N ILE A 304 -2.29 -12.53 14.54
CA ILE A 304 -2.69 -12.92 15.90
C ILE A 304 -1.43 -12.93 16.77
N LYS A 305 -1.27 -11.91 17.62
CA LYS A 305 -0.05 -11.74 18.45
C LYS A 305 -0.24 -12.12 19.93
N ASP A 306 -1.45 -11.99 20.43
CA ASP A 306 -1.79 -12.25 21.83
C ASP A 306 -2.98 -13.21 21.89
N LYS A 307 -2.92 -14.21 22.78
CA LYS A 307 -3.97 -15.21 22.96
C LYS A 307 -4.99 -14.83 24.04
N GLU A 308 -4.60 -13.90 24.90
CA GLU A 308 -5.41 -13.49 26.06
C GLU A 308 -6.12 -12.15 25.83
N LYS A 309 -5.66 -11.37 24.84
CA LYS A 309 -6.22 -10.05 24.54
C LYS A 309 -6.35 -9.84 23.03
N ASN A 310 -7.44 -9.21 22.64
CA ASN A 310 -7.73 -8.87 21.27
C ASN A 310 -7.42 -7.38 21.02
N LYS A 311 -6.47 -7.11 20.12
CA LYS A 311 -6.20 -5.75 19.67
C LYS A 311 -7.38 -5.17 18.90
N PRO A 312 -7.60 -3.85 18.96
CA PRO A 312 -8.60 -3.21 18.12
C PRO A 312 -8.21 -3.34 16.64
N VAL A 313 -9.21 -3.47 15.78
CA VAL A 313 -9.02 -3.39 14.33
C VAL A 313 -9.80 -2.19 13.82
N LEU A 314 -9.09 -1.25 13.21
CA LEU A 314 -9.66 -0.07 12.57
C LEU A 314 -9.50 -0.19 11.06
N PHE A 315 -10.53 0.15 10.35
CA PHE A 315 -10.52 0.21 8.89
C PHE A 315 -11.07 1.54 8.41
N PHE A 316 -10.69 1.92 7.20
CA PHE A 316 -11.10 3.21 6.67
C PHE A 316 -11.41 3.13 5.17
N THR A 317 -12.32 4.00 4.75
CA THR A 317 -12.82 4.04 3.38
C THR A 317 -13.14 5.46 2.93
N ARG A 318 -13.21 5.64 1.61
CA ARG A 318 -13.58 6.87 0.92
C ARG A 318 -14.70 6.64 -0.08
N LYS A 319 -15.00 7.62 -0.94
CA LYS A 319 -16.14 7.64 -1.88
C LYS A 319 -16.39 6.33 -2.66
N PRO A 320 -15.40 5.60 -3.19
CA PRO A 320 -15.67 4.35 -3.89
C PRO A 320 -16.29 3.22 -3.05
N GLY A 321 -16.27 3.34 -1.71
CA GLY A 321 -16.78 2.30 -0.81
C GLY A 321 -15.94 1.03 -0.79
N MET A 322 -14.65 1.16 -1.12
CA MET A 322 -13.64 0.12 -0.97
C MET A 322 -12.87 0.38 0.34
N ILE A 323 -12.64 -0.65 1.12
CA ILE A 323 -11.75 -0.54 2.28
C ILE A 323 -10.33 -0.29 1.79
N VAL A 324 -9.66 0.71 2.34
CA VAL A 324 -8.27 1.03 2.01
C VAL A 324 -7.32 0.14 2.80
N SER A 325 -7.54 -0.01 4.11
CA SER A 325 -6.73 -0.86 4.97
C SER A 325 -7.52 -1.34 6.19
N TYR A 326 -7.01 -2.42 6.81
CA TYR A 326 -7.37 -2.92 8.13
C TYR A 326 -6.13 -2.80 9.01
N GLU A 327 -6.21 -1.97 10.04
CA GLU A 327 -5.09 -1.63 10.91
C GLU A 327 -5.31 -2.18 12.32
N ASP A 328 -4.42 -3.06 12.77
CA ASP A 328 -4.36 -3.57 14.17
C ASP A 328 -3.12 -3.06 14.91
N VAL A 329 -2.27 -2.31 14.21
CA VAL A 329 -1.05 -1.67 14.71
C VAL A 329 -0.86 -0.30 14.06
N GLY A 330 -0.01 0.53 14.65
CA GLY A 330 0.34 1.84 14.09
C GLY A 330 -0.63 2.96 14.47
N ASN A 331 -0.51 4.11 13.83
CA ASN A 331 -1.13 5.36 14.25
C ASN A 331 -2.67 5.35 14.26
N TRP A 332 -3.31 4.45 13.52
CA TRP A 332 -4.77 4.35 13.48
C TRP A 332 -5.38 3.73 14.74
N VAL A 333 -4.60 2.94 15.49
CA VAL A 333 -5.04 2.26 16.71
C VAL A 333 -4.16 2.58 17.94
N ASP A 334 -3.25 3.54 17.80
CA ASP A 334 -2.33 3.92 18.86
C ASP A 334 -3.08 4.49 20.07
N GLY A 335 -2.73 3.99 21.25
CA GLY A 335 -3.38 4.40 22.51
C GLY A 335 -4.75 3.78 22.77
N ILE A 336 -5.27 2.93 21.87
CA ILE A 336 -6.49 2.14 22.13
C ILE A 336 -6.07 0.82 22.78
N SER A 337 -6.54 0.57 24.00
CA SER A 337 -6.23 -0.66 24.73
C SER A 337 -6.90 -1.89 24.07
N ALA A 338 -6.25 -3.04 24.20
CA ALA A 338 -6.80 -4.30 23.74
C ALA A 338 -8.02 -4.72 24.61
N SER A 339 -9.00 -5.35 23.99
CA SER A 339 -10.14 -5.96 24.68
C SER A 339 -9.79 -7.35 25.23
N SER A 340 -10.72 -7.95 25.99
CA SER A 340 -10.59 -9.33 26.44
C SER A 340 -10.61 -10.30 25.25
N LYS A 341 -10.20 -11.55 25.48
CA LYS A 341 -10.23 -12.62 24.45
C LYS A 341 -11.64 -12.93 23.92
N ASP A 342 -12.67 -12.60 24.69
CA ASP A 342 -14.07 -12.89 24.35
C ASP A 342 -14.76 -11.75 23.57
N GLU A 343 -14.08 -10.65 23.35
CA GLU A 343 -14.60 -9.47 22.70
C GLU A 343 -13.60 -8.89 21.69
N PHE A 344 -14.10 -8.21 20.67
CA PHE A 344 -13.31 -7.52 19.68
C PHE A 344 -13.76 -6.08 19.51
N ILE A 345 -12.83 -5.14 19.46
CA ILE A 345 -13.11 -3.74 19.12
C ILE A 345 -12.92 -3.57 17.62
N PHE A 346 -13.99 -3.21 16.93
CA PHE A 346 -13.97 -2.87 15.51
C PHE A 346 -14.41 -1.43 15.30
N ALA A 347 -13.73 -0.74 14.41
CA ALA A 347 -14.05 0.64 14.07
C ALA A 347 -13.86 0.91 12.58
N ILE A 348 -14.75 1.72 11.98
CA ILE A 348 -14.61 2.21 10.60
C ILE A 348 -14.60 3.73 10.57
N PHE A 349 -13.62 4.29 9.88
CA PHE A 349 -13.65 5.70 9.50
C PHE A 349 -14.12 5.85 8.06
N VAL A 350 -15.20 6.62 7.87
CA VAL A 350 -15.74 6.97 6.56
C VAL A 350 -15.47 8.45 6.29
N LEU A 351 -14.71 8.71 5.24
CA LEU A 351 -14.30 10.05 4.85
C LEU A 351 -15.50 10.86 4.32
N ASN A 352 -15.61 12.13 4.67
CA ASN A 352 -16.50 13.08 4.02
C ASN A 352 -15.85 13.59 2.71
N SER A 353 -15.88 12.74 1.71
CA SER A 353 -15.12 12.88 0.46
C SER A 353 -15.38 14.18 -0.31
N GLU A 354 -16.59 14.72 -0.23
CA GLU A 354 -17.02 15.91 -0.98
C GLU A 354 -16.68 17.23 -0.29
N ASN A 355 -16.29 17.18 0.99
CA ASN A 355 -15.90 18.38 1.72
C ASN A 355 -14.60 18.95 1.13
N LYS A 356 -14.51 20.29 1.08
CA LYS A 356 -13.38 20.98 0.45
C LYS A 356 -12.42 21.55 1.48
N LEU A 357 -11.14 21.62 1.09
CA LEU A 357 -10.11 22.24 1.88
C LEU A 357 -10.21 23.77 1.77
N THR A 358 -10.03 24.47 2.90
CA THR A 358 -9.85 25.92 2.94
C THR A 358 -8.40 26.30 2.61
N ASN A 359 -8.18 27.53 2.15
CA ASN A 359 -6.85 28.10 1.90
C ASN A 359 -6.02 27.36 0.84
N THR A 360 -6.65 26.71 -0.12
CA THR A 360 -6.04 26.18 -1.33
C THR A 360 -6.25 27.15 -2.50
N ARG A 361 -5.27 27.23 -3.42
CA ARG A 361 -5.37 28.11 -4.61
C ARG A 361 -6.51 27.69 -5.55
N GLU A 362 -6.80 26.41 -5.60
CA GLU A 362 -7.89 25.81 -6.35
C GLU A 362 -8.78 25.00 -5.39
N PRO A 363 -10.07 24.85 -5.68
CA PRO A 363 -10.95 23.99 -4.87
C PRO A 363 -10.38 22.57 -4.84
N TYR A 364 -10.16 22.06 -3.65
CA TYR A 364 -9.57 20.74 -3.43
C TYR A 364 -10.45 19.96 -2.46
N SER A 365 -10.99 18.82 -2.90
CA SER A 365 -11.82 17.99 -2.03
C SER A 365 -10.97 17.11 -1.09
N LEU A 366 -11.57 16.63 -0.01
CA LEU A 366 -10.95 15.63 0.84
C LEU A 366 -10.68 14.33 0.09
N GLU A 367 -11.54 13.94 -0.86
CA GLU A 367 -11.31 12.79 -1.72
C GLU A 367 -10.01 12.95 -2.53
N GLU A 368 -9.81 14.12 -3.15
CA GLU A 368 -8.58 14.39 -3.91
C GLU A 368 -7.34 14.40 -3.02
N TYR A 369 -7.46 14.95 -1.80
CA TYR A 369 -6.36 14.95 -0.84
C TYR A 369 -5.95 13.52 -0.46
N VAL A 370 -6.90 12.69 -0.02
CA VAL A 370 -6.56 11.32 0.39
C VAL A 370 -6.14 10.44 -0.79
N ARG A 371 -6.71 10.63 -1.99
CA ARG A 371 -6.25 9.93 -3.21
C ARG A 371 -4.78 10.22 -3.53
N LYS A 372 -4.35 11.46 -3.39
CA LYS A 372 -2.94 11.83 -3.59
C LYS A 372 -2.04 11.37 -2.44
N SER A 373 -2.58 11.28 -1.24
CA SER A 373 -1.87 10.79 -0.06
C SER A 373 -1.80 9.26 0.00
N GLU A 374 -2.68 8.58 -0.74
CA GLU A 374 -2.79 7.12 -0.77
C GLU A 374 -1.56 6.51 -1.45
N MET A 375 -1.02 5.47 -0.85
CA MET A 375 0.12 4.74 -1.42
C MET A 375 -0.28 3.99 -2.68
N ALA A 376 0.70 3.64 -3.52
CA ALA A 376 0.46 2.97 -4.79
C ALA A 376 -0.24 1.61 -4.67
N ASP A 377 -0.07 0.94 -3.54
CA ASP A 377 -0.72 -0.32 -3.17
C ASP A 377 -2.10 -0.15 -2.50
N HIS A 378 -2.59 1.09 -2.40
CA HIS A 378 -3.86 1.45 -1.75
C HIS A 378 -3.98 1.02 -0.28
N THR A 379 -2.88 0.87 0.44
CA THR A 379 -2.87 0.31 1.80
C THR A 379 -2.81 1.34 2.92
N SER A 380 -2.55 2.60 2.64
CA SER A 380 -2.47 3.63 3.68
C SER A 380 -2.65 5.04 3.15
N TRP A 381 -3.03 5.95 4.07
CA TRP A 381 -3.01 7.39 3.84
C TRP A 381 -1.89 8.04 4.63
N GLY A 382 -1.25 9.04 4.04
CA GLY A 382 -0.23 9.85 4.69
C GLY A 382 -0.49 11.34 4.54
N ASP A 383 0.05 12.17 5.41
CA ASP A 383 0.00 13.61 5.22
C ASP A 383 1.06 14.05 4.22
N PHE A 384 0.75 15.06 3.42
CA PHE A 384 1.68 15.68 2.49
C PHE A 384 1.50 17.20 2.45
N SER A 385 2.52 17.91 1.98
CA SER A 385 2.51 19.37 1.88
C SER A 385 1.95 19.81 0.53
N MET A 386 1.02 20.75 0.57
CA MET A 386 0.45 21.42 -0.59
C MET A 386 1.12 22.79 -0.77
N GLY A 387 2.25 22.83 -1.46
CA GLY A 387 3.09 24.03 -1.52
C GLY A 387 3.64 24.39 -0.13
N ASN A 388 3.36 25.59 0.34
CA ASN A 388 3.80 26.06 1.67
C ASN A 388 2.84 25.68 2.81
N ASN A 389 1.76 24.96 2.53
CA ASN A 389 0.75 24.57 3.51
C ASN A 389 0.78 23.05 3.75
N ASN A 390 0.91 22.65 5.02
CA ASN A 390 0.76 21.25 5.44
C ASN A 390 -0.47 21.14 6.37
N PRO A 391 -1.62 20.72 5.85
CA PRO A 391 -2.86 20.68 6.62
C PRO A 391 -2.90 19.57 7.69
N ARG A 392 -2.05 18.56 7.59
CA ARG A 392 -1.97 17.41 8.52
C ARG A 392 -3.32 16.78 8.79
N ILE A 393 -4.06 16.45 7.74
CA ILE A 393 -5.43 15.95 7.83
C ILE A 393 -5.43 14.56 8.44
N VAL A 394 -4.60 13.66 7.89
CA VAL A 394 -4.59 12.24 8.28
C VAL A 394 -4.19 12.08 9.75
N SER A 395 -3.08 12.69 10.16
CA SER A 395 -2.62 12.63 11.57
C SER A 395 -3.64 13.19 12.56
N LYS A 396 -4.34 14.28 12.20
CA LYS A 396 -5.38 14.86 13.05
C LYS A 396 -6.61 13.96 13.16
N VAL A 397 -6.99 13.31 12.07
CA VAL A 397 -8.08 12.32 12.04
C VAL A 397 -7.73 11.15 12.95
N GLN A 398 -6.56 10.55 12.78
CA GLN A 398 -6.06 9.44 13.62
C GLN A 398 -6.08 9.79 15.10
N ALA A 399 -5.54 10.93 15.49
CA ALA A 399 -5.50 11.36 16.89
C ALA A 399 -6.90 11.53 17.51
N GLN A 400 -7.87 12.07 16.75
CA GLN A 400 -9.25 12.22 17.24
C GLN A 400 -9.96 10.86 17.37
N ILE A 401 -9.78 9.97 16.39
CA ILE A 401 -10.34 8.62 16.41
C ILE A 401 -9.86 7.87 17.65
N ASN A 402 -8.55 7.82 17.85
CA ASN A 402 -7.94 7.14 18.99
C ASN A 402 -8.46 7.68 20.33
N SER A 403 -8.54 9.02 20.45
CA SER A 403 -9.07 9.66 21.67
C SER A 403 -10.54 9.32 21.93
N LYS A 404 -11.38 9.23 20.88
CA LYS A 404 -12.80 8.92 21.03
C LYS A 404 -13.03 7.47 21.45
N ILE A 405 -12.39 6.52 20.76
CA ILE A 405 -12.53 5.09 21.04
C ILE A 405 -11.97 4.76 22.44
N SER A 406 -10.81 5.34 22.80
CA SER A 406 -10.23 5.11 24.14
C SER A 406 -11.12 5.63 25.26
N LYS A 407 -11.73 6.80 25.11
CA LYS A 407 -12.68 7.35 26.10
C LYS A 407 -13.93 6.51 26.26
N GLU A 408 -14.38 5.86 25.19
CA GLU A 408 -15.59 5.06 25.22
C GLU A 408 -15.40 3.72 25.93
N PHE A 409 -14.33 3.02 25.60
CA PHE A 409 -14.18 1.63 26.06
C PHE A 409 -13.33 1.47 27.32
N PHE A 410 -12.55 2.49 27.70
CA PHE A 410 -11.65 2.41 28.84
C PHE A 410 -11.80 3.65 29.72
N VAL A 411 -12.46 3.46 30.86
CA VAL A 411 -12.44 4.43 31.96
C VAL A 411 -11.03 4.41 32.54
N GLU A 412 -10.37 5.56 32.54
CA GLU A 412 -9.03 5.72 33.12
C GLU A 412 -9.05 5.24 34.59
N GLU A 413 -8.35 4.16 34.92
CA GLU A 413 -7.72 4.06 36.23
C GLU A 413 -6.69 5.19 36.26
N GLU A 414 -6.85 6.11 37.20
CA GLU A 414 -5.97 7.27 37.37
C GLU A 414 -4.53 6.85 37.65
N ASP A 415 -3.76 6.63 36.59
CA ASP A 415 -2.31 6.55 36.66
C ASP A 415 -1.73 7.92 36.31
N THR A 416 -1.47 8.70 37.34
CA THR A 416 -0.97 10.09 37.28
C THR A 416 0.43 10.24 36.67
N THR A 417 1.08 9.16 36.26
CA THR A 417 2.45 9.17 35.69
C THR A 417 2.52 9.25 34.18
N SER A 418 1.42 9.00 33.44
CA SER A 418 1.46 9.00 31.97
C SER A 418 1.25 10.38 31.32
N ARG A 419 0.72 11.36 32.06
CA ARG A 419 0.41 12.71 31.53
C ARG A 419 1.63 13.58 31.24
N LEU A 420 2.77 13.29 31.86
CA LEU A 420 4.01 14.07 31.66
C LEU A 420 4.77 13.71 30.36
N ASN A 421 4.60 12.48 29.85
CA ASN A 421 5.33 12.02 28.67
C ASN A 421 4.64 12.34 27.33
N SER A 422 3.32 12.55 27.29
CA SER A 422 2.59 12.86 26.06
C SER A 422 2.74 14.31 25.58
N GLY A 423 3.05 15.24 26.49
CA GLY A 423 3.23 16.66 26.18
C GLY A 423 4.56 16.98 25.48
N LEU A 424 5.62 16.30 25.88
CA LEU A 424 6.96 16.49 25.30
C LEU A 424 7.11 15.88 23.91
N GLY A 425 6.49 14.71 23.65
CA GLY A 425 6.49 14.09 22.33
C GLY A 425 5.74 14.92 21.27
N LYS A 426 4.67 15.61 21.64
CA LYS A 426 3.91 16.50 20.72
C LYS A 426 4.67 17.76 20.35
N MET A 427 5.52 18.27 21.24
CA MET A 427 6.25 19.53 21.01
C MET A 427 7.44 19.36 20.05
N PHE A 428 8.02 18.17 20.01
CA PHE A 428 9.14 17.84 19.11
C PHE A 428 8.71 17.25 17.74
N GLY A 429 7.48 16.75 17.62
CA GLY A 429 6.96 16.18 16.37
C GLY A 429 6.77 17.20 15.23
N ASP A 430 6.69 18.48 15.56
CA ASP A 430 6.37 19.54 14.60
C ASP A 430 7.59 20.12 13.86
N LEU A 431 8.79 19.84 14.34
CA LEU A 431 10.00 20.49 13.81
C LEU A 431 10.70 19.74 12.69
N LEU A 432 10.32 18.50 12.42
CA LEU A 432 11.23 17.58 11.74
C LEU A 432 10.58 16.65 10.69
N LEU A 433 9.71 17.05 9.78
CA LEU A 433 9.20 16.21 8.66
C LEU A 433 10.10 16.31 7.41
N PRO A 434 10.49 15.17 6.80
CA PRO A 434 11.21 15.17 5.53
C PRO A 434 10.33 15.65 4.38
N PRO A 435 10.91 16.18 3.28
CA PRO A 435 10.15 16.49 2.08
C PRO A 435 9.47 15.24 1.53
N GLU A 436 8.36 15.47 0.84
CA GLU A 436 7.47 14.43 0.31
C GLU A 436 8.24 13.26 -0.29
N ASN A 437 7.91 12.07 0.19
CA ASN A 437 8.36 10.79 -0.33
C ASN A 437 9.75 10.27 0.08
N PHE A 438 10.42 10.81 1.08
CA PHE A 438 11.69 10.25 1.55
C PHE A 438 11.47 9.26 2.72
N GLY A 439 11.93 8.01 2.57
CA GLY A 439 12.07 7.04 3.67
C GLY A 439 10.79 6.36 4.16
N LYS A 440 9.96 5.78 3.28
CA LYS A 440 8.87 4.89 3.71
C LYS A 440 9.40 3.49 4.01
N LYS A 441 8.96 2.91 5.15
CA LYS A 441 9.34 1.55 5.57
C LYS A 441 8.81 0.48 4.63
N PRO A 442 9.57 -0.61 4.40
CA PRO A 442 8.97 -1.85 3.91
C PRO A 442 8.01 -2.41 4.96
N SER A 443 6.85 -2.89 4.51
CA SER A 443 5.90 -3.60 5.35
C SER A 443 6.54 -4.89 5.89
N GLY A 444 6.83 -4.90 7.16
CA GLY A 444 7.37 -6.08 7.82
C GLY A 444 8.28 -5.71 8.99
N GLY A 445 7.71 -5.39 10.13
CA GLY A 445 8.47 -5.29 11.38
C GLY A 445 8.11 -4.07 12.21
N THR A 446 7.30 -4.35 13.20
CA THR A 446 7.05 -3.61 14.44
C THR A 446 8.00 -2.49 14.79
N SER A 447 7.51 -1.31 14.94
CA SER A 447 7.47 -0.61 16.23
C SER A 447 6.98 0.82 16.06
N GLY A 448 6.04 1.20 16.91
CA GLY A 448 5.61 2.57 17.09
C GLY A 448 6.77 3.48 17.48
N GLY A 449 6.78 4.63 16.88
CA GLY A 449 7.61 5.75 17.21
C GLY A 449 7.00 6.96 16.58
N GLN A 450 6.45 7.81 17.42
CA GLN A 450 5.84 9.09 17.08
C GLN A 450 6.77 9.97 16.28
N GLY A 451 6.16 10.67 15.33
CA GLY A 451 6.75 11.65 14.48
C GLY A 451 7.61 12.69 15.18
N GLY A 452 8.80 12.66 14.83
CA GLY A 452 9.72 13.75 14.76
C GLY A 452 10.39 13.54 13.44
N SER A 453 10.66 14.59 12.73
CA SER A 453 11.39 14.61 11.48
C SER A 453 12.76 13.95 11.58
N GLY A 454 12.79 12.73 11.85
CA GLY A 454 13.89 11.83 11.78
C GLY A 454 13.32 10.44 11.84
N HIS A 455 13.55 9.65 10.82
CA HIS A 455 13.37 8.22 10.93
C HIS A 455 14.35 7.71 11.98
N THR A 456 13.86 7.20 13.11
CA THR A 456 14.68 6.47 14.05
C THR A 456 14.36 5.00 13.91
N GLU A 457 15.21 4.26 13.22
CA GLU A 457 15.15 2.80 13.24
C GLU A 457 15.88 2.30 14.47
N THR A 458 15.20 1.50 15.30
CA THR A 458 15.75 0.89 16.48
C THR A 458 16.00 -0.59 16.19
N HIS A 459 17.22 -0.96 15.88
CA HIS A 459 17.68 -2.35 16.00
C HIS A 459 18.10 -2.63 17.46
N LYS A 460 18.17 -3.90 17.87
CA LYS A 460 18.49 -4.29 19.25
C LYS A 460 19.71 -3.56 19.83
N ASN A 461 20.67 -3.20 19.00
CA ASN A 461 21.96 -2.63 19.41
C ASN A 461 22.21 -1.20 18.90
N VAL A 462 21.54 -0.74 17.85
CA VAL A 462 21.79 0.55 17.19
C VAL A 462 20.51 1.35 17.03
N VAL A 463 20.58 2.65 17.33
CA VAL A 463 19.53 3.63 17.04
C VAL A 463 20.00 4.50 15.89
N PHE A 464 19.23 4.56 14.84
CA PHE A 464 19.48 5.38 13.67
C PHE A 464 18.52 6.57 13.61
N GLY A 465 19.05 7.76 13.36
CA GLY A 465 18.27 8.98 13.24
C GLY A 465 18.65 9.76 11.98
N TYR A 466 17.65 10.32 11.30
CA TYR A 466 17.78 11.13 10.11
C TYR A 466 17.14 12.50 10.30
N GLU A 467 17.86 13.58 9.98
CA GLU A 467 17.40 14.95 10.11
C GLU A 467 17.08 15.58 8.74
N SER A 468 15.81 15.62 8.35
CA SER A 468 15.37 16.15 7.05
C SER A 468 15.60 17.63 6.85
N SER A 469 15.53 18.41 7.91
CA SER A 469 15.78 19.86 7.84
C SER A 469 17.20 20.23 7.40
N LYS A 470 18.12 19.28 7.44
CA LYS A 470 19.51 19.41 7.03
C LYS A 470 19.83 18.74 5.69
N THR A 471 18.83 18.19 5.00
CA THR A 471 19.02 17.66 3.66
C THR A 471 19.18 18.81 2.67
N LYS A 472 20.25 18.77 1.89
CA LYS A 472 20.54 19.75 0.83
C LYS A 472 20.40 19.06 -0.52
N TYR A 473 19.61 19.64 -1.41
CA TYR A 473 19.40 19.12 -2.78
C TYR A 473 20.24 19.92 -3.77
N PHE A 474 20.75 19.22 -4.78
CA PHE A 474 21.40 19.81 -5.94
C PHE A 474 20.94 19.10 -7.23
N ALA A 475 21.37 19.56 -8.40
CA ALA A 475 20.77 19.17 -9.68
C ALA A 475 20.66 17.64 -9.92
N ASN A 476 21.65 16.85 -9.51
CA ASN A 476 21.68 15.41 -9.70
C ASN A 476 21.96 14.64 -8.41
N GLY A 477 21.60 15.19 -7.25
CA GLY A 477 21.85 14.50 -6.00
C GLY A 477 21.38 15.25 -4.77
N MET A 478 21.79 14.74 -3.61
CA MET A 478 21.49 15.33 -2.32
C MET A 478 22.56 15.00 -1.27
N THR A 479 22.69 15.85 -0.27
CA THR A 479 23.45 15.56 0.95
C THR A 479 22.48 15.35 2.10
N VAL A 480 22.61 14.25 2.81
CA VAL A 480 21.72 13.84 3.90
C VAL A 480 22.52 13.73 5.19
N LYS A 481 22.05 14.34 6.25
CA LYS A 481 22.65 14.19 7.58
C LYS A 481 21.96 13.09 8.39
N LEU A 482 22.75 12.13 8.86
CA LEU A 482 22.30 10.98 9.63
C LEU A 482 23.01 10.96 10.99
N THR A 483 22.32 10.45 12.01
CA THR A 483 22.90 10.25 13.34
C THR A 483 22.75 8.79 13.73
N ILE A 484 23.84 8.16 14.14
CA ILE A 484 23.86 6.81 14.69
C ILE A 484 24.22 6.88 16.16
N LYS A 485 23.45 6.14 16.98
CA LYS A 485 23.73 5.98 18.40
C LYS A 485 23.54 4.53 18.79
N SER A 486 24.61 3.88 19.26
CA SER A 486 24.51 2.51 19.76
C SER A 486 23.94 2.48 21.17
N ARG A 487 23.05 1.50 21.43
CA ARG A 487 22.48 1.24 22.78
C ARG A 487 23.29 0.26 23.60
N ARG A 488 24.11 -0.56 22.92
CA ARG A 488 25.03 -1.51 23.52
C ARG A 488 26.40 -1.30 22.89
N LYS A 489 27.42 -1.84 23.54
CA LYS A 489 28.76 -1.87 22.96
C LYS A 489 28.76 -2.68 21.66
N ILE A 490 29.38 -2.16 20.63
CA ILE A 490 29.43 -2.74 19.29
C ILE A 490 30.87 -2.71 18.75
N LEU A 491 31.23 -3.72 17.96
CA LEU A 491 32.49 -3.76 17.19
C LEU A 491 32.33 -3.13 15.81
N ALA A 492 31.15 -3.21 15.23
CA ALA A 492 30.87 -2.65 13.91
C ALA A 492 29.44 -2.19 13.78
N THR A 493 29.23 -1.21 12.93
CA THR A 493 27.90 -0.76 12.48
C THR A 493 28.03 -0.20 11.08
N GLY A 494 26.93 -0.08 10.35
CA GLY A 494 26.95 0.48 9.02
C GLY A 494 25.59 0.96 8.56
N ILE A 495 25.59 1.77 7.53
CA ILE A 495 24.39 2.22 6.81
C ILE A 495 24.53 1.78 5.37
N ASN A 496 23.53 1.07 4.86
CA ASN A 496 23.46 0.66 3.48
C ASN A 496 22.27 1.30 2.77
N LEU A 497 22.47 1.68 1.52
CA LEU A 497 21.36 2.02 0.64
C LEU A 497 20.60 0.77 0.25
N ALA A 498 19.31 0.92 0.07
CA ALA A 498 18.44 -0.04 -0.56
C ALA A 498 17.48 0.69 -1.50
N ILE A 499 16.87 -0.04 -2.41
CA ILE A 499 15.91 0.50 -3.37
C ILE A 499 14.52 0.20 -2.83
N ASP A 500 13.69 1.23 -2.70
CA ASP A 500 12.30 1.07 -2.31
C ASP A 500 11.50 0.48 -3.46
N SER A 501 10.89 -0.68 -3.25
CA SER A 501 10.05 -1.35 -4.23
C SER A 501 8.74 -1.82 -3.61
N GLU A 502 7.74 -2.07 -4.46
CA GLU A 502 6.42 -2.57 -4.03
C GLU A 502 6.48 -3.89 -3.23
N THR A 503 7.55 -4.67 -3.40
CA THR A 503 7.76 -5.94 -2.70
C THR A 503 8.68 -5.84 -1.48
N GLY A 504 9.11 -4.61 -1.13
CA GLY A 504 10.04 -4.34 -0.04
C GLY A 504 11.38 -3.77 -0.50
N ALA A 505 12.30 -3.58 0.43
CA ALA A 505 13.62 -3.03 0.14
C ALA A 505 14.48 -4.03 -0.64
N ILE A 506 14.89 -3.65 -1.85
CA ILE A 506 15.81 -4.43 -2.67
C ILE A 506 17.24 -4.02 -2.31
N LYS A 507 18.08 -4.99 -1.97
CA LYS A 507 19.50 -4.74 -1.71
C LYS A 507 20.23 -4.40 -3.01
N PRO A 508 21.29 -3.57 -2.98
CA PRO A 508 22.06 -3.19 -4.16
C PRO A 508 22.59 -4.38 -4.97
N LYS A 509 23.09 -5.39 -4.27
CA LYS A 509 23.58 -6.63 -4.90
C LYS A 509 22.46 -7.37 -5.66
N ASP A 510 21.28 -7.47 -5.05
CA ASP A 510 20.12 -8.10 -5.68
C ASP A 510 19.61 -7.31 -6.88
N TRP A 511 19.70 -5.97 -6.82
CA TRP A 511 19.32 -5.11 -7.94
C TRP A 511 20.20 -5.34 -9.16
N GLU A 512 21.51 -5.27 -8.99
CA GLU A 512 22.45 -5.49 -10.09
C GLU A 512 22.42 -6.92 -10.63
N GLU A 513 22.36 -7.94 -9.76
CA GLU A 513 22.40 -9.35 -10.17
C GLU A 513 21.08 -9.86 -10.76
N LYS A 514 19.92 -9.42 -10.22
CA LYS A 514 18.61 -9.91 -10.66
C LYS A 514 17.97 -9.05 -11.72
N MET A 515 18.22 -7.72 -11.69
CA MET A 515 17.62 -6.79 -12.65
C MET A 515 18.55 -6.45 -13.82
N GLY A 516 19.84 -6.73 -13.70
CA GLY A 516 20.84 -6.41 -14.75
C GLY A 516 21.00 -4.92 -14.99
N LEU A 517 20.55 -4.06 -14.08
CA LEU A 517 20.55 -2.60 -14.20
C LEU A 517 21.60 -2.00 -13.26
N SER A 518 22.23 -0.90 -13.70
CA SER A 518 23.09 -0.11 -12.82
C SER A 518 22.30 0.49 -11.66
N MET A 519 22.97 0.76 -10.54
CA MET A 519 22.35 1.36 -9.38
C MET A 519 21.70 2.71 -9.74
N PRO A 520 20.43 2.94 -9.33
CA PRO A 520 19.70 4.18 -9.62
C PRO A 520 20.23 5.38 -8.84
N PHE A 521 21.03 5.16 -7.80
CA PHE A 521 21.69 6.15 -6.97
C PHE A 521 22.92 5.53 -6.31
N GLU A 522 23.88 6.35 -5.93
CA GLU A 522 25.12 5.91 -5.30
C GLU A 522 25.62 6.91 -4.25
N ILE A 523 26.35 6.43 -3.26
CA ILE A 523 27.10 7.24 -2.30
C ILE A 523 28.39 7.69 -2.99
N VAL A 524 28.54 9.01 -3.17
CA VAL A 524 29.74 9.59 -3.75
C VAL A 524 30.78 9.89 -2.67
N SER A 525 30.33 10.40 -1.54
CA SER A 525 31.18 10.72 -0.38
C SER A 525 30.39 10.71 0.91
N ALA A 526 31.10 10.54 2.01
CA ALA A 526 30.56 10.71 3.35
C ALA A 526 31.61 11.30 4.29
N ASP A 527 31.18 12.31 5.04
CA ASP A 527 31.90 12.88 6.17
C ASP A 527 31.33 12.29 7.46
N ILE A 528 32.16 11.66 8.28
CA ILE A 528 31.79 10.99 9.52
C ILE A 528 32.43 11.71 10.68
N VAL A 529 31.65 12.09 11.67
CA VAL A 529 32.13 12.68 12.92
C VAL A 529 31.69 11.81 14.09
N VAL A 530 32.63 11.12 14.73
CA VAL A 530 32.37 10.38 15.96
C VAL A 530 32.31 11.37 17.11
N THR A 531 31.11 11.57 17.64
CA THR A 531 30.84 12.59 18.66
C THR A 531 31.01 12.06 20.08
N LYS A 532 30.93 10.72 20.26
CA LYS A 532 31.08 10.10 21.56
C LYS A 532 31.51 8.63 21.43
N VAL A 533 32.49 8.27 22.25
CA VAL A 533 32.93 6.88 22.46
C VAL A 533 32.79 6.57 23.95
N ASP A 534 31.99 5.54 24.31
CA ASP A 534 31.59 5.21 25.66
C ASP A 534 30.98 6.43 26.41
N LYS A 535 31.69 6.94 27.43
CA LYS A 535 31.28 8.12 28.19
C LYS A 535 32.03 9.39 27.80
N LEU A 536 33.00 9.30 26.88
CA LEU A 536 33.85 10.41 26.49
C LEU A 536 33.27 11.11 25.25
N LYS A 537 33.14 12.42 25.32
CA LYS A 537 32.85 13.24 24.12
C LYS A 537 34.12 13.31 23.28
N THR A 538 33.98 13.04 22.00
CA THR A 538 35.06 13.06 21.00
C THR A 538 34.67 13.95 19.82
N ASN A 539 35.61 14.24 18.93
CA ASN A 539 35.34 14.91 17.67
C ASN A 539 36.29 14.32 16.61
N LEU A 540 36.18 13.00 16.42
CA LEU A 540 37.00 12.28 15.46
C LEU A 540 36.35 12.43 14.09
N LYS A 541 37.07 13.05 13.14
CA LYS A 541 36.56 13.30 11.78
C LYS A 541 37.23 12.35 10.81
N MET A 542 36.41 11.66 10.03
CA MET A 542 36.82 10.74 8.96
C MET A 542 36.01 11.10 7.71
N ALA A 543 36.60 10.87 6.55
CA ALA A 543 35.90 11.05 5.28
C ALA A 543 36.24 9.89 4.35
N VAL A 544 35.24 9.44 3.60
CA VAL A 544 35.39 8.43 2.55
C VAL A 544 34.72 8.93 1.28
N ASP A 545 35.31 8.60 0.14
CA ASP A 545 34.79 8.92 -1.19
C ASP A 545 35.22 7.85 -2.22
N SER A 546 34.88 8.06 -3.49
CA SER A 546 35.18 7.11 -4.56
C SER A 546 36.68 6.92 -4.81
N SER A 547 37.55 7.85 -4.41
CA SER A 547 38.99 7.81 -4.53
C SER A 547 39.72 7.38 -3.24
N ASN A 548 39.09 7.62 -2.08
CA ASN A 548 39.59 7.23 -0.76
C ASN A 548 38.49 6.41 -0.04
N GLU A 549 38.47 5.10 -0.32
CA GLU A 549 37.43 4.18 0.10
C GLU A 549 37.48 3.84 1.60
N SER A 550 38.57 4.10 2.28
CA SER A 550 38.75 3.82 3.69
C SER A 550 39.49 4.94 4.43
N SER A 551 39.05 5.22 5.66
CA SER A 551 39.68 6.19 6.55
C SER A 551 39.63 5.66 7.98
N GLY A 552 40.63 5.96 8.80
CA GLY A 552 40.68 5.52 10.19
C GLY A 552 41.40 6.51 11.09
N ILE A 553 40.92 6.65 12.31
CA ILE A 553 41.54 7.46 13.38
C ILE A 553 41.44 6.72 14.70
N SER A 554 42.59 6.54 15.38
CA SER A 554 42.68 5.73 16.60
C SER A 554 42.18 4.30 16.33
N ASP A 555 41.29 3.79 17.17
CA ASP A 555 40.75 2.43 17.10
C ASP A 555 39.48 2.32 16.23
N ILE A 556 39.10 3.39 15.52
CA ILE A 556 37.89 3.43 14.68
C ILE A 556 38.26 3.66 13.24
N SER A 557 37.75 2.83 12.36
CA SER A 557 37.88 2.93 10.91
C SER A 557 36.52 2.96 10.21
N CYS A 558 36.46 3.61 9.06
CA CYS A 558 35.28 3.62 8.19
C CYS A 558 35.66 3.21 6.77
N GLU A 559 34.73 2.58 6.08
CA GLU A 559 34.91 2.05 4.72
C GLU A 559 33.65 2.32 3.88
N LEU A 560 33.84 2.72 2.62
CA LEU A 560 32.80 2.84 1.61
C LEU A 560 32.62 1.50 0.90
N LEU A 561 31.47 0.87 1.08
CA LEU A 561 31.13 -0.38 0.40
C LEU A 561 30.67 -0.11 -1.02
N LYS A 562 31.20 -0.87 -1.99
CA LYS A 562 30.87 -0.75 -3.42
C LYS A 562 30.23 -2.03 -3.96
N THR A 563 29.37 -1.87 -4.96
CA THR A 563 28.85 -2.98 -5.77
C THR A 563 29.93 -3.53 -6.70
N LYS A 564 29.65 -4.65 -7.37
CA LYS A 564 30.55 -5.21 -8.39
C LYS A 564 30.86 -4.23 -9.53
N ASN A 565 29.93 -3.33 -9.83
CA ASN A 565 30.05 -2.31 -10.87
C ASN A 565 30.69 -1.00 -10.35
N GLY A 566 31.13 -0.97 -9.09
CA GLY A 566 31.84 0.15 -8.50
C GLY A 566 30.97 1.24 -7.87
N ALA A 567 29.63 1.10 -7.87
CA ALA A 567 28.74 2.08 -7.26
C ALA A 567 28.78 1.99 -5.72
N GLY A 568 28.99 3.10 -5.03
CA GLY A 568 28.97 3.20 -3.57
C GLY A 568 27.58 2.95 -3.02
N TYR A 569 27.40 1.97 -2.14
CA TYR A 569 26.09 1.63 -1.59
C TYR A 569 26.02 1.62 -0.07
N GLY A 570 27.13 1.64 0.64
CA GLY A 570 27.12 1.54 2.09
C GLY A 570 28.34 2.18 2.72
N ILE A 571 28.21 2.54 3.99
CA ILE A 571 29.29 3.01 4.85
C ILE A 571 29.36 2.09 6.05
N HIS A 572 30.49 1.45 6.24
CA HIS A 572 30.74 0.55 7.35
C HIS A 572 31.75 1.19 8.30
N VAL A 573 31.44 1.19 9.60
CA VAL A 573 32.31 1.71 10.66
C VAL A 573 32.66 0.56 11.59
N ARG A 574 33.95 0.34 11.81
CA ARG A 574 34.51 -0.72 12.66
C ARG A 574 35.33 -0.12 13.79
N SER A 575 35.38 -0.81 14.89
CA SER A 575 36.24 -0.49 16.03
C SER A 575 37.03 -1.73 16.45
N ASP A 576 38.28 -1.55 16.87
CA ASP A 576 39.15 -2.65 17.33
C ASP A 576 38.69 -3.25 18.68
N ALA A 577 37.86 -2.50 19.44
CA ALA A 577 37.25 -2.96 20.67
C ALA A 577 35.76 -2.60 20.72
N GLU A 578 35.00 -3.29 21.56
CA GLU A 578 33.57 -2.99 21.74
C GLU A 578 33.36 -1.67 22.49
N HIS A 579 32.70 -0.71 21.81
CA HIS A 579 32.39 0.61 22.36
C HIS A 579 30.90 0.97 22.19
N LEU A 580 30.42 1.88 23.07
CA LEU A 580 29.20 2.67 22.83
C LEU A 580 29.59 3.84 21.91
N ILE A 581 29.03 3.91 20.71
CA ILE A 581 29.39 4.90 19.70
C ILE A 581 28.20 5.80 19.37
N GLU A 582 28.44 7.11 19.40
CA GLU A 582 27.54 8.12 18.81
C GLU A 582 28.29 8.83 17.67
N MET A 583 27.70 8.89 16.49
CA MET A 583 28.30 9.52 15.32
C MET A 583 27.30 10.25 14.45
N GLU A 584 27.75 11.27 13.77
CA GLU A 584 27.03 12.01 12.73
C GLU A 584 27.67 11.72 11.38
N LEU A 585 26.85 11.50 10.36
CA LEU A 585 27.28 11.24 9.00
C LEU A 585 26.59 12.23 8.06
N ASP A 586 27.38 12.95 7.27
CA ASP A 586 26.91 13.76 6.16
C ASP A 586 27.19 13.01 4.86
N ILE A 587 26.17 12.34 4.31
CA ILE A 587 26.28 11.45 3.15
C ILE A 587 25.83 12.19 1.90
N THR A 588 26.69 12.23 0.89
CA THR A 588 26.37 12.80 -0.42
C THR A 588 25.99 11.68 -1.39
N LEU A 589 24.79 11.75 -1.91
CA LEU A 589 24.23 10.84 -2.90
C LEU A 589 24.17 11.49 -4.27
N GLN A 590 24.58 10.75 -5.28
CA GLN A 590 24.27 11.03 -6.68
C GLN A 590 23.05 10.22 -7.10
N LEU A 591 22.09 10.85 -7.77
CA LEU A 591 20.89 10.24 -8.29
C LEU A 591 21.02 10.06 -9.80
N ASN A 592 21.22 8.82 -10.23
CA ASN A 592 21.28 8.44 -11.64
C ASN A 592 19.88 8.32 -12.24
N ARG A 593 18.87 8.06 -11.39
CA ARG A 593 17.45 8.02 -11.73
C ARG A 593 16.65 8.78 -10.67
N LYS A 594 15.76 9.67 -11.11
CA LYS A 594 14.94 10.52 -10.22
C LYS A 594 13.59 9.89 -9.84
N ASP A 595 13.20 8.84 -10.53
CA ASP A 595 11.96 8.09 -10.35
C ASP A 595 12.06 7.00 -9.27
N ILE A 596 13.26 6.69 -8.81
CA ILE A 596 13.53 5.66 -7.81
C ILE A 596 14.09 6.31 -6.54
N LYS A 597 13.61 5.84 -5.37
CA LYS A 597 13.96 6.43 -4.07
C LYS A 597 14.98 5.59 -3.32
N PRO A 598 16.00 6.24 -2.73
CA PRO A 598 16.92 5.57 -1.82
C PRO A 598 16.27 5.34 -0.45
N LEU A 599 16.53 4.17 0.12
CA LEU A 599 16.28 3.83 1.52
C LEU A 599 17.60 3.65 2.25
N PHE A 600 17.65 4.04 3.52
CA PHE A 600 18.80 3.77 4.38
C PHE A 600 18.47 2.63 5.35
N ASN A 601 19.27 1.57 5.31
CA ASN A 601 19.18 0.46 6.25
C ASN A 601 20.42 0.42 7.14
N VAL A 602 20.25 0.24 8.44
CA VAL A 602 21.36 0.03 9.37
C VAL A 602 21.72 -1.46 9.38
N GLU A 603 23.02 -1.77 9.24
CA GLU A 603 23.50 -3.15 9.35
C GLU A 603 23.38 -3.66 10.78
N LYS A 604 22.95 -4.92 10.90
CA LYS A 604 23.02 -5.64 12.15
C LYS A 604 24.47 -6.07 12.41
N ASN A 605 24.89 -5.97 13.66
CA ASN A 605 26.17 -6.53 14.10
C ASN A 605 26.18 -8.05 13.81
N GLU A 606 27.17 -8.57 13.10
CA GLU A 606 27.33 -10.00 12.79
C GLU A 606 27.75 -10.86 14.04
N GLY A 607 27.76 -10.25 15.22
CA GLY A 607 28.15 -10.91 16.48
C GLY A 607 27.03 -11.60 17.27
N ASP A 608 25.77 -11.48 16.89
CA ASP A 608 24.64 -12.18 17.52
C ASP A 608 24.29 -13.46 16.73
N LYS A 609 25.03 -14.55 17.01
CA LYS A 609 24.59 -15.93 16.73
C LYS A 609 23.67 -16.41 17.85
#